data_9950c86baaa1e0124e3f969d636f8063
#
_entry.id   9950c86baaa1e0124e3f969d636f8063
#
_cell.length_a   1.000
_cell.length_b   1.000
_cell.length_c   1.000
_cell.angle_alpha   90.00
_cell.angle_beta   90.00
_cell.angle_gamma   90.00
#
_symmetry.space_group_name_H-M   'P 1'
#
loop_
_entity.id
_entity.type
_entity.pdbx_description
1 polymer ?
#
loop_
_entity_poly.entity_id
_entity_poly.type
_entity_poly.pdbx_seq_one_letter_code
_entity_poly.pdbx_strand_id
1 'polypeptide(L)'
;PARGDWTGRSVRFALAEGATAIGDFNFIDDRRALVIERDNGEGDPSLACAGGQTPPACFHNPARMKRVTLVDMGQVDAEGFVRKLGHIDLMAIRDPEGLARTHGDRAPGQPRDRFAFPFFTIENVDVVDRAAGTIVVGNDNNLPFSSSRDPKKADDNELVLLSVKELLDAR
;
A
#
# COMPACT_ATOMS: atom_id res chain seq x y z
N PRO A 1 11.87 34.12 0.99
CA PRO A 1 11.58 32.71 1.18
C PRO A 1 10.88 32.51 2.52
N ALA A 2 9.83 31.65 2.54
CA ALA A 2 9.15 31.28 3.77
C ALA A 2 10.11 30.50 4.68
N ARG A 3 10.03 30.75 5.99
CA ARG A 3 10.76 29.97 6.99
C ARG A 3 9.81 28.87 7.51
N GLY A 4 10.34 27.67 7.68
CA GLY A 4 9.66 26.62 8.43
C GLY A 4 10.08 26.67 9.88
N ASP A 5 9.14 26.91 10.78
CA ASP A 5 9.37 26.88 12.22
C ASP A 5 8.74 25.61 12.82
N TRP A 6 9.52 24.92 13.64
CA TRP A 6 8.98 23.75 14.34
C TRP A 6 7.96 24.17 15.39
N THR A 7 6.77 23.56 15.35
CA THR A 7 5.67 23.85 16.26
C THR A 7 5.87 23.31 17.68
N GLY A 8 6.94 22.55 17.93
CA GLY A 8 7.17 21.87 19.22
C GLY A 8 6.35 20.59 19.41
N ARG A 9 5.59 20.16 18.39
CA ARG A 9 4.76 18.94 18.44
C ARG A 9 5.31 17.87 17.52
N SER A 10 5.36 16.65 18.03
CA SER A 10 5.59 15.42 17.26
C SER A 10 4.67 14.31 17.77
N VAL A 11 4.38 13.36 16.91
CA VAL A 11 3.63 12.14 17.27
C VAL A 11 4.41 10.94 16.75
N ARG A 12 4.09 9.77 17.30
CA ARG A 12 4.70 8.51 16.89
C ARG A 12 3.70 7.70 16.09
N PHE A 13 4.20 6.92 15.15
CA PHE A 13 3.43 5.94 14.41
C PHE A 13 4.03 4.55 14.66
N ALA A 14 3.24 3.64 15.24
CA ALA A 14 3.66 2.26 15.41
C ALA A 14 3.45 1.50 14.10
N LEU A 15 4.51 1.02 13.47
CA LEU A 15 4.38 0.12 12.32
C LEU A 15 3.61 -1.14 12.73
N ALA A 16 2.81 -1.66 11.80
CA ALA A 16 2.16 -2.94 11.99
C ALA A 16 3.16 -4.08 11.92
N GLU A 17 2.76 -5.23 12.48
CA GLU A 17 3.53 -6.46 12.33
C GLU A 17 3.76 -6.77 10.84
N GLY A 18 4.99 -7.08 10.50
CA GLY A 18 5.44 -7.33 9.13
C GLY A 18 5.76 -6.09 8.30
N ALA A 19 5.36 -4.89 8.72
CA ALA A 19 5.77 -3.65 8.06
C ALA A 19 7.20 -3.26 8.47
N THR A 20 7.95 -2.73 7.51
CA THR A 20 9.32 -2.23 7.71
C THR A 20 9.48 -0.76 7.38
N ALA A 21 8.52 -0.19 6.65
CA ALA A 21 8.58 1.20 6.19
C ALA A 21 7.19 1.83 6.04
N ILE A 22 7.16 3.16 6.08
CA ILE A 22 6.07 4.00 5.60
C ILE A 22 6.39 4.35 4.14
N GLY A 23 5.44 4.15 3.23
CA GLY A 23 5.56 4.54 1.83
C GLY A 23 5.09 5.97 1.59
N ASP A 24 3.96 6.34 2.19
CA ASP A 24 3.39 7.68 2.04
C ASP A 24 2.55 8.06 3.26
N PHE A 25 2.29 9.36 3.39
CA PHE A 25 1.47 9.93 4.45
C PHE A 25 0.74 11.17 3.93
N ASN A 26 -0.61 11.13 3.90
CA ASN A 26 -1.43 12.25 3.46
C ASN A 26 -2.62 12.53 4.39
N PHE A 27 -2.78 13.79 4.79
CA PHE A 27 -3.96 14.22 5.53
C PHE A 27 -5.20 14.17 4.65
N ILE A 28 -6.30 13.65 5.21
CA ILE A 28 -7.62 13.65 4.58
C ILE A 28 -8.58 14.67 5.17
N ASP A 29 -8.26 15.18 6.34
CA ASP A 29 -8.90 16.30 7.03
C ASP A 29 -7.94 16.85 8.11
N ASP A 30 -8.42 17.77 8.95
CA ASP A 30 -7.60 18.45 9.99
C ASP A 30 -7.00 17.50 11.03
N ARG A 31 -7.48 16.26 11.11
CA ARG A 31 -7.09 15.29 12.14
C ARG A 31 -6.66 13.95 11.62
N ARG A 32 -7.24 13.49 10.51
CA ARG A 32 -7.02 12.13 10.03
C ARG A 32 -6.12 12.11 8.82
N ALA A 33 -5.32 11.05 8.73
CA ALA A 33 -4.41 10.83 7.61
C ALA A 33 -4.45 9.37 7.14
N LEU A 34 -4.16 9.17 5.87
CA LEU A 34 -3.84 7.87 5.29
C LEU A 34 -2.34 7.67 5.36
N VAL A 35 -1.93 6.46 5.73
CA VAL A 35 -0.52 6.05 5.83
C VAL A 35 -0.35 4.74 5.08
N ILE A 36 0.59 4.68 4.16
CA ILE A 36 1.02 3.42 3.54
C ILE A 36 2.03 2.75 4.44
N GLU A 37 1.71 1.52 4.90
CA GLU A 37 2.64 0.63 5.59
C GLU A 37 3.02 -0.52 4.65
N ARG A 38 4.30 -0.82 4.55
CA ARG A 38 4.80 -1.87 3.65
C ARG A 38 5.98 -2.63 4.24
N ASP A 39 6.14 -3.88 3.79
CA ASP A 39 7.40 -4.61 3.88
C ASP A 39 8.33 -4.26 2.70
N ASN A 40 9.50 -4.88 2.68
CA ASN A 40 10.47 -4.79 1.58
C ASN A 40 10.36 -6.01 0.64
N GLY A 41 9.23 -6.68 0.63
CA GLY A 41 8.94 -7.74 -0.34
C GLY A 41 8.51 -7.18 -1.69
N GLU A 42 8.69 -7.97 -2.73
CA GLU A 42 8.39 -7.64 -4.12
C GLU A 42 7.76 -8.83 -4.83
N GLY A 43 6.65 -8.59 -5.52
CA GLY A 43 5.95 -9.59 -6.30
C GLY A 43 4.93 -10.40 -5.55
N ASP A 44 4.07 -11.06 -6.32
CA ASP A 44 2.99 -11.89 -5.79
C ASP A 44 3.53 -13.14 -5.10
N PRO A 45 3.06 -13.48 -3.89
CA PRO A 45 3.49 -14.68 -3.17
C PRO A 45 3.25 -16.00 -3.93
N SER A 46 2.29 -16.06 -4.85
CA SER A 46 2.07 -17.24 -5.69
C SER A 46 3.19 -17.52 -6.68
N LEU A 47 4.02 -16.50 -6.95
CA LEU A 47 5.19 -16.58 -7.82
C LEU A 47 6.51 -16.64 -7.02
N ALA A 48 6.44 -17.00 -5.72
CA ALA A 48 7.62 -17.18 -4.88
C ALA A 48 8.52 -18.29 -5.41
N CYS A 49 9.84 -18.14 -5.26
CA CYS A 49 10.80 -19.18 -5.63
C CYS A 49 10.58 -20.46 -4.82
N ALA A 50 10.51 -21.59 -5.51
CA ALA A 50 10.34 -22.93 -4.94
C ALA A 50 11.24 -23.94 -5.64
N GLY A 51 11.58 -25.05 -4.96
CA GLY A 51 12.22 -26.19 -5.58
C GLY A 51 13.55 -25.92 -6.29
N GLY A 52 14.37 -25.00 -5.78
CA GLY A 52 15.66 -24.65 -6.39
C GLY A 52 15.59 -23.63 -7.52
N GLN A 53 14.40 -23.03 -7.75
CA GLN A 53 14.26 -21.90 -8.67
C GLN A 53 15.02 -20.68 -8.17
N THR A 54 15.45 -19.84 -9.09
CA THR A 54 16.16 -18.58 -8.79
C THR A 54 15.62 -17.45 -9.66
N PRO A 55 15.70 -16.19 -9.20
CA PRO A 55 15.41 -15.04 -10.05
C PRO A 55 16.22 -15.07 -11.37
N PRO A 56 15.68 -14.60 -12.49
CA PRO A 56 14.40 -13.92 -12.63
C PRO A 56 13.21 -14.84 -12.98
N ALA A 57 13.20 -16.10 -12.58
CA ALA A 57 12.07 -17.00 -12.86
C ALA A 57 10.97 -16.93 -11.79
N CYS A 58 11.25 -16.29 -10.65
CA CYS A 58 10.39 -16.24 -9.47
C CYS A 58 10.83 -15.11 -8.54
N PHE A 59 10.02 -14.77 -7.54
CA PHE A 59 10.37 -13.80 -6.50
C PHE A 59 11.07 -14.48 -5.32
N HIS A 60 12.29 -14.04 -5.00
CA HIS A 60 13.03 -14.56 -3.84
C HIS A 60 12.41 -14.10 -2.52
N ASN A 61 11.96 -12.86 -2.46
CA ASN A 61 11.31 -12.26 -1.29
C ASN A 61 9.98 -11.63 -1.71
N PRO A 62 8.90 -12.42 -1.87
CA PRO A 62 7.61 -11.90 -2.31
C PRO A 62 7.00 -10.96 -1.26
N ALA A 63 6.19 -10.01 -1.71
CA ALA A 63 5.46 -9.09 -0.86
C ALA A 63 4.46 -9.84 0.01
N ARG A 64 4.34 -9.46 1.29
CA ARG A 64 3.45 -10.08 2.27
C ARG A 64 2.61 -9.08 3.05
N MET A 65 3.11 -7.85 3.15
CA MET A 65 2.49 -6.80 3.95
C MET A 65 2.53 -5.48 3.19
N LYS A 66 1.39 -5.10 2.61
CA LYS A 66 1.16 -3.81 1.96
C LYS A 66 -0.22 -3.34 2.37
N ARG A 67 -0.36 -2.16 2.97
CA ARG A 67 -1.66 -1.68 3.37
C ARG A 67 -1.75 -0.16 3.43
N VAL A 68 -2.97 0.38 3.34
CA VAL A 68 -3.30 1.76 3.67
C VAL A 68 -4.01 1.77 5.01
N THR A 69 -3.45 2.48 5.97
CA THR A 69 -3.98 2.62 7.33
C THR A 69 -4.53 4.02 7.53
N LEU A 70 -5.75 4.15 8.03
CA LEU A 70 -6.31 5.41 8.50
C LEU A 70 -5.93 5.65 9.96
N VAL A 71 -5.43 6.84 10.26
CA VAL A 71 -5.04 7.26 11.61
C VAL A 71 -5.74 8.54 12.04
N ASP A 72 -5.94 8.70 13.34
CA ASP A 72 -6.35 9.95 13.98
C ASP A 72 -5.14 10.62 14.64
N MET A 73 -4.64 11.69 14.04
CA MET A 73 -3.49 12.46 14.52
C MET A 73 -3.84 13.32 15.77
N GLY A 74 -5.12 13.49 16.05
CA GLY A 74 -5.61 14.20 17.23
C GLY A 74 -5.75 13.30 18.46
N GLN A 75 -5.62 11.99 18.32
CA GLN A 75 -5.67 11.01 19.41
C GLN A 75 -4.34 10.26 19.51
N VAL A 76 -3.66 10.47 20.62
CA VAL A 76 -2.41 9.78 20.95
C VAL A 76 -2.54 9.11 22.31
N ASP A 77 -1.88 7.99 22.46
CA ASP A 77 -1.77 7.30 23.74
C ASP A 77 -0.75 7.98 24.68
N ALA A 78 -0.56 7.41 25.87
CA ALA A 78 0.37 7.93 26.88
C ALA A 78 1.84 7.91 26.40
N GLU A 79 2.17 7.10 25.42
CA GLU A 79 3.51 6.98 24.84
C GLU A 79 3.68 7.86 23.59
N GLY A 80 2.63 8.54 23.16
CA GLY A 80 2.62 9.47 22.02
C GLY A 80 2.33 8.81 20.68
N PHE A 81 1.87 7.56 20.63
CA PHE A 81 1.48 6.91 19.40
C PHE A 81 0.07 7.32 18.96
N VAL A 82 -0.06 7.60 17.67
CA VAL A 82 -1.35 7.93 17.04
C VAL A 82 -2.28 6.73 17.03
N ARG A 83 -3.59 6.99 17.17
CA ARG A 83 -4.61 5.97 17.11
C ARG A 83 -4.85 5.53 15.66
N LYS A 84 -4.74 4.23 15.39
CA LYS A 84 -5.17 3.61 14.13
C LYS A 84 -6.68 3.35 14.16
N LEU A 85 -7.40 3.79 13.13
CA LEU A 85 -8.86 3.66 13.01
C LEU A 85 -9.27 2.45 12.17
N GLY A 86 -8.44 2.02 11.24
CA GLY A 86 -8.68 0.90 10.35
C GLY A 86 -7.65 0.82 9.24
N HIS A 87 -7.74 -0.21 8.40
CA HIS A 87 -6.86 -0.36 7.24
C HIS A 87 -7.52 -1.17 6.13
N ILE A 88 -6.97 -1.07 4.93
CA ILE A 88 -7.22 -1.98 3.81
C ILE A 88 -5.93 -2.72 3.46
N ASP A 89 -6.08 -4.00 3.11
CA ASP A 89 -4.98 -4.86 2.68
C ASP A 89 -4.81 -4.77 1.16
N LEU A 90 -3.68 -4.22 0.71
CA LEU A 90 -3.36 -4.10 -0.71
C LEU A 90 -2.90 -5.43 -1.33
N MET A 91 -2.62 -6.45 -0.51
CA MET A 91 -2.33 -7.80 -0.99
C MET A 91 -3.60 -8.63 -1.25
N ALA A 92 -4.77 -8.13 -0.82
CA ALA A 92 -6.05 -8.84 -0.94
C ALA A 92 -7.19 -7.91 -1.34
N ILE A 93 -6.97 -7.07 -2.34
CA ILE A 93 -7.98 -6.13 -2.86
C ILE A 93 -9.14 -6.92 -3.46
N ARG A 94 -10.36 -6.61 -3.03
CA ARG A 94 -11.58 -7.23 -3.56
C ARG A 94 -11.86 -6.72 -4.98
N ASP A 95 -12.13 -7.65 -5.89
CA ASP A 95 -12.46 -7.39 -7.28
C ASP A 95 -13.64 -8.30 -7.74
N PRO A 96 -14.85 -8.11 -7.15
CA PRO A 96 -15.97 -9.01 -7.38
C PRO A 96 -16.43 -9.06 -8.85
N GLU A 97 -16.16 -8.01 -9.61
CA GLU A 97 -16.50 -7.94 -11.03
C GLU A 97 -15.37 -8.41 -11.96
N GLY A 98 -14.20 -8.73 -11.39
CA GLY A 98 -13.03 -9.18 -12.14
C GLY A 98 -12.45 -8.10 -13.05
N LEU A 99 -12.44 -6.84 -12.61
CA LEU A 99 -11.97 -5.68 -13.38
C LEU A 99 -10.45 -5.70 -13.59
N ALA A 100 -9.71 -6.23 -12.63
CA ALA A 100 -8.27 -6.44 -12.79
C ALA A 100 -8.02 -7.47 -13.88
N ARG A 101 -7.44 -7.04 -14.97
CA ARG A 101 -7.32 -7.83 -16.18
C ARG A 101 -6.02 -8.61 -16.22
N THR A 102 -5.96 -9.61 -17.11
CA THR A 102 -4.83 -10.51 -17.32
C THR A 102 -3.64 -9.88 -18.06
N HIS A 103 -3.57 -8.55 -18.12
CA HIS A 103 -2.45 -7.82 -18.75
C HIS A 103 -1.32 -7.47 -17.75
N GLY A 104 -1.07 -8.35 -16.79
CA GLY A 104 -0.06 -8.12 -15.77
C GLY A 104 -0.62 -7.66 -14.42
N ASP A 105 -1.90 -7.32 -14.34
CA ASP A 105 -2.53 -6.84 -13.10
C ASP A 105 -2.83 -7.96 -12.11
N ARG A 106 -2.78 -9.21 -12.56
CA ARG A 106 -3.10 -10.37 -11.75
C ARG A 106 -2.12 -11.51 -12.03
N ALA A 107 -1.55 -12.06 -10.95
CA ALA A 107 -0.68 -13.23 -11.09
C ALA A 107 -1.48 -14.47 -11.54
N PRO A 108 -0.86 -15.38 -12.31
CA PRO A 108 -1.48 -16.64 -12.69
C PRO A 108 -1.96 -17.43 -11.47
N GLY A 109 -3.21 -17.91 -11.51
CA GLY A 109 -3.79 -18.71 -10.43
C GLY A 109 -4.43 -17.92 -9.29
N GLN A 110 -4.37 -16.60 -9.30
CA GLN A 110 -5.13 -15.79 -8.34
C GLN A 110 -6.65 -15.92 -8.54
N PRO A 111 -7.44 -15.86 -7.44
CA PRO A 111 -8.90 -15.81 -7.52
C PRO A 111 -9.39 -14.65 -8.39
N ARG A 112 -10.46 -14.87 -9.16
CA ARG A 112 -10.99 -13.85 -10.09
C ARG A 112 -11.58 -12.63 -9.39
N ASP A 113 -11.99 -12.80 -8.14
CA ASP A 113 -12.63 -11.79 -7.28
C ASP A 113 -11.64 -11.02 -6.39
N ARG A 114 -10.34 -11.21 -6.61
CA ARG A 114 -9.27 -10.54 -5.86
C ARG A 114 -8.08 -10.23 -6.75
N PHE A 115 -7.35 -9.17 -6.39
CA PHE A 115 -6.01 -8.93 -6.91
C PHE A 115 -5.10 -8.33 -5.83
N ALA A 116 -3.79 -8.43 -6.04
CA ALA A 116 -2.79 -7.87 -5.18
C ALA A 116 -2.13 -6.64 -5.84
N PHE A 117 -1.62 -5.74 -5.01
CA PHE A 117 -0.78 -4.61 -5.40
C PHE A 117 0.63 -4.80 -4.77
N PRO A 118 1.44 -5.77 -5.30
CA PRO A 118 2.58 -6.35 -4.62
C PRO A 118 3.91 -5.63 -4.90
N PHE A 119 3.86 -4.32 -5.14
CA PHE A 119 5.04 -3.55 -5.51
C PHE A 119 6.03 -3.40 -4.37
N PHE A 120 7.31 -3.35 -4.70
CA PHE A 120 8.38 -3.12 -3.74
C PHE A 120 8.13 -1.82 -2.97
N THR A 121 7.94 -0.73 -3.69
CA THR A 121 7.57 0.57 -3.14
C THR A 121 6.18 0.98 -3.60
N ILE A 122 5.31 1.26 -2.64
CA ILE A 122 4.01 1.90 -2.82
C ILE A 122 4.13 3.24 -2.11
N GLU A 123 4.12 4.35 -2.86
CA GLU A 123 4.57 5.65 -2.37
C GLU A 123 3.59 6.78 -2.67
N ASN A 124 2.36 6.44 -3.07
CA ASN A 124 1.32 7.42 -3.31
C ASN A 124 -0.01 6.93 -2.76
N VAL A 125 -0.64 7.73 -1.90
CA VAL A 125 -2.03 7.56 -1.50
C VAL A 125 -2.70 8.91 -1.37
N ASP A 126 -3.86 9.10 -2.01
CA ASP A 126 -4.63 10.33 -1.86
C ASP A 126 -6.13 10.08 -2.01
N VAL A 127 -6.96 10.99 -1.49
CA VAL A 127 -8.41 10.96 -1.64
C VAL A 127 -8.81 11.63 -2.95
N VAL A 128 -9.36 10.87 -3.87
CA VAL A 128 -9.85 11.36 -5.16
C VAL A 128 -11.27 11.93 -5.04
N ASP A 129 -12.13 11.21 -4.31
CA ASP A 129 -13.52 11.62 -4.06
C ASP A 129 -13.92 11.25 -2.63
N ARG A 130 -14.01 12.24 -1.77
CA ARG A 130 -14.38 12.05 -0.37
C ARG A 130 -15.81 11.57 -0.20
N ALA A 131 -16.73 12.08 -1.02
CA ALA A 131 -18.15 11.74 -0.92
C ALA A 131 -18.42 10.31 -1.38
N ALA A 132 -17.83 9.90 -2.49
CA ALA A 132 -17.87 8.53 -2.98
C ALA A 132 -17.00 7.56 -2.16
N GLY A 133 -16.04 8.08 -1.39
CA GLY A 133 -15.10 7.27 -0.63
C GLY A 133 -14.04 6.62 -1.52
N THR A 134 -13.57 7.34 -2.54
CA THR A 134 -12.55 6.84 -3.49
C THR A 134 -11.18 7.38 -3.15
N ILE A 135 -10.20 6.49 -3.08
CA ILE A 135 -8.78 6.84 -2.99
C ILE A 135 -8.04 6.36 -4.23
N VAL A 136 -6.89 6.96 -4.49
CA VAL A 136 -5.88 6.45 -5.43
C VAL A 136 -4.69 5.91 -4.64
N VAL A 137 -4.13 4.79 -5.09
CA VAL A 137 -2.86 4.24 -4.58
C VAL A 137 -1.95 4.02 -5.77
N GLY A 138 -0.69 4.40 -5.65
CA GLY A 138 0.31 4.25 -6.71
C GLY A 138 1.63 3.68 -6.22
N ASN A 139 2.35 2.98 -7.11
CA ASN A 139 3.71 2.55 -6.86
C ASN A 139 4.72 3.49 -7.49
N ASP A 140 5.95 3.47 -6.96
CA ASP A 140 7.15 3.84 -7.70
C ASP A 140 7.72 2.57 -8.35
N ASN A 141 7.96 2.62 -9.67
CA ASN A 141 8.48 1.47 -10.42
C ASN A 141 9.98 1.24 -10.17
N ASN A 142 10.68 2.14 -9.49
CA ASN A 142 12.12 2.05 -9.22
C ASN A 142 12.96 1.68 -10.45
N LEU A 143 12.57 2.15 -11.62
CA LEU A 143 13.18 1.77 -12.90
C LEU A 143 14.72 1.89 -12.87
N PRO A 144 15.48 0.87 -13.29
CA PRO A 144 15.04 -0.40 -13.87
C PRO A 144 15.00 -1.58 -12.89
N PHE A 145 14.94 -1.34 -11.56
CA PHE A 145 15.30 -2.33 -10.55
C PHE A 145 14.14 -3.19 -10.04
N SER A 146 12.89 -2.71 -10.08
CA SER A 146 11.73 -3.44 -9.59
C SER A 146 11.02 -4.23 -10.69
N SER A 147 10.46 -5.40 -10.33
CA SER A 147 9.83 -6.35 -11.24
C SER A 147 8.61 -7.05 -10.62
N SER A 148 7.78 -6.32 -9.86
CA SER A 148 6.75 -6.87 -8.96
C SER A 148 5.59 -7.58 -9.66
N ARG A 149 5.28 -7.24 -10.92
CA ARG A 149 4.22 -7.90 -11.70
C ARG A 149 4.72 -9.15 -12.41
N ASP A 150 5.87 -9.07 -13.02
CA ASP A 150 6.52 -10.17 -13.73
C ASP A 150 8.02 -10.16 -13.38
N PRO A 151 8.56 -11.22 -12.77
CA PRO A 151 9.95 -11.25 -12.32
C PRO A 151 10.98 -11.07 -13.46
N LYS A 152 10.52 -11.09 -14.73
CA LYS A 152 11.37 -10.91 -15.93
C LYS A 152 11.21 -9.55 -16.59
N LYS A 153 10.31 -8.71 -16.09
CA LYS A 153 9.98 -7.40 -16.69
C LYS A 153 10.04 -6.32 -15.63
N ALA A 154 10.72 -5.21 -15.94
CA ALA A 154 10.68 -4.02 -15.08
C ALA A 154 9.24 -3.52 -14.92
N ASP A 155 8.92 -3.05 -13.72
CA ASP A 155 7.61 -2.50 -13.40
C ASP A 155 7.30 -1.23 -14.18
N ASP A 156 6.03 -1.07 -14.52
CA ASP A 156 5.44 0.21 -14.90
C ASP A 156 4.96 0.95 -13.63
N ASN A 157 4.67 2.24 -13.71
CA ASN A 157 3.93 2.95 -12.68
C ASN A 157 2.44 2.63 -12.83
N GLU A 158 1.86 2.00 -11.82
CA GLU A 158 0.44 1.69 -11.77
C GLU A 158 -0.28 2.59 -10.75
N LEU A 159 -1.47 3.03 -11.10
CA LEU A 159 -2.38 3.76 -10.23
C LEU A 159 -3.69 2.96 -10.11
N VAL A 160 -4.07 2.58 -8.91
CA VAL A 160 -5.33 1.88 -8.65
C VAL A 160 -6.30 2.78 -7.89
N LEU A 161 -7.55 2.84 -8.38
CA LEU A 161 -8.65 3.52 -7.69
C LEU A 161 -9.42 2.51 -6.85
N LEU A 162 -9.53 2.77 -5.55
CA LEU A 162 -10.17 1.88 -4.59
C LEU A 162 -11.37 2.56 -3.93
N SER A 163 -12.49 1.84 -3.84
CA SER A 163 -13.65 2.25 -3.04
C SER A 163 -13.45 1.81 -1.59
N VAL A 164 -13.29 2.77 -0.68
CA VAL A 164 -12.93 2.57 0.73
C VAL A 164 -13.80 3.42 1.66
N LYS A 165 -15.06 3.63 1.32
CA LYS A 165 -15.99 4.51 2.04
C LYS A 165 -16.03 4.21 3.54
N GLU A 166 -16.13 2.93 3.90
CA GLU A 166 -16.17 2.49 5.31
C GLU A 166 -14.89 2.88 6.07
N LEU A 167 -13.71 2.74 5.44
CA LEU A 167 -12.46 3.18 6.04
C LEU A 167 -12.46 4.69 6.27
N LEU A 168 -12.81 5.47 5.26
CA LEU A 168 -12.79 6.93 5.36
C LEU A 168 -13.82 7.48 6.36
N ASP A 169 -14.88 6.75 6.66
CA ASP A 169 -15.92 7.12 7.64
C ASP A 169 -15.61 6.65 9.08
N ALA A 170 -14.58 5.83 9.29
CA ALA A 170 -14.16 5.36 10.62
C ALA A 170 -13.77 6.52 11.56
N ARG A 171 -14.08 6.36 12.89
CA ARG A 171 -13.92 7.38 13.94
C ARG A 171 -13.06 6.86 15.08
#